data_c7f2efc7c4238d0712432f105a88ad56
#
_entry.id   c7f2efc7c4238d0712432f105a88ad56
#
_cell.length_a   1.000
_cell.length_b   1.000
_cell.length_c   1.000
_cell.angle_alpha   90.00
_cell.angle_beta   90.00
_cell.angle_gamma   90.00
#
_symmetry.space_group_name_H-M   'P 1'
#
loop_
_entity.id
_entity.type
_entity.pdbx_description
1 polymer ?
#
loop_
_entity_poly.entity_id
_entity_poly.type
_entity_poly.pdbx_seq_one_letter_code
_entity_poly.pdbx_strand_id
1 'polypeptide(L)'
;MATTLTPILSAFWDDPKSWTLDTYTRHGGYRALDKALGMEPAAIIAAVKDSSLRGRGGAGFPTGMKWSFMAPPDGGPRYLVVNADESEPGTCKDVPLMMANPHVLIEGVAISSFAIGCEHAFIYLRGEVVHVYRRLLRAVEEAYAAGHLGDDVHGTGANLHVTVHAGAGAYICGEETALLDSLEGRRGQPRSKPPFPGVAGLYARPTSVNNVESIASVPGIILEGVDWFTGMGTEKSTGFGIFSLSGHVKNPGQFEAPLGITMRELLEMAGGMRDPD
;
A
#
# COMPACT_ATOMS: atom_id res chain seq x y z
N MET A 1 -12.69 -21.18 -18.79
CA MET A 1 -11.71 -21.26 -17.68
C MET A 1 -11.41 -19.83 -17.31
N ALA A 2 -11.71 -19.41 -16.08
CA ALA A 2 -11.32 -18.09 -15.61
C ALA A 2 -9.80 -18.05 -15.64
N THR A 3 -9.22 -17.09 -16.34
CA THR A 3 -7.78 -16.85 -16.34
C THR A 3 -7.41 -16.52 -14.92
N THR A 4 -6.52 -17.28 -14.29
CA THR A 4 -6.04 -16.99 -12.94
C THR A 4 -5.27 -15.68 -13.02
N LEU A 5 -5.85 -14.59 -12.54
CA LEU A 5 -5.26 -13.24 -12.63
C LEU A 5 -4.29 -12.96 -11.48
N THR A 6 -4.30 -13.79 -10.44
CA THR A 6 -3.36 -13.75 -9.30
C THR A 6 -2.37 -14.94 -9.40
N PRO A 7 -1.16 -14.86 -8.81
CA PRO A 7 -0.68 -13.79 -7.94
C PRO A 7 -0.20 -12.54 -8.70
N ILE A 8 -0.25 -11.38 -8.06
CA ILE A 8 0.16 -10.07 -8.58
C ILE A 8 1.25 -9.48 -7.66
N LEU A 9 0.87 -9.11 -6.42
CA LEU A 9 1.82 -8.57 -5.43
C LEU A 9 2.83 -9.64 -4.98
N SER A 10 2.40 -10.90 -4.94
CA SER A 10 3.20 -12.04 -4.51
C SER A 10 3.81 -12.86 -5.66
N ALA A 11 3.72 -12.39 -6.90
CA ALA A 11 4.06 -13.15 -8.11
C ALA A 11 5.50 -13.71 -8.13
N PHE A 12 6.44 -13.09 -7.46
CA PHE A 12 7.85 -13.51 -7.42
C PHE A 12 8.43 -13.55 -5.99
N TRP A 13 7.59 -13.74 -4.97
CA TRP A 13 8.06 -13.81 -3.59
C TRP A 13 9.01 -14.99 -3.32
N ASP A 14 8.95 -16.02 -4.15
CA ASP A 14 9.85 -17.20 -4.08
C ASP A 14 11.27 -16.91 -4.63
N ASP A 15 11.49 -15.79 -5.32
CA ASP A 15 12.84 -15.37 -5.72
C ASP A 15 13.61 -14.93 -4.45
N PRO A 16 14.78 -15.54 -4.17
CA PRO A 16 15.60 -15.15 -3.01
C PRO A 16 16.03 -13.68 -2.99
N LYS A 17 15.94 -13.01 -4.12
CA LYS A 17 16.24 -11.58 -4.30
C LYS A 17 15.02 -10.75 -4.66
N SER A 18 13.80 -11.25 -4.42
CA SER A 18 12.52 -10.58 -4.75
C SER A 18 12.48 -9.11 -4.33
N TRP A 19 13.12 -8.80 -3.21
CA TRP A 19 13.13 -7.50 -2.55
C TRP A 19 14.06 -6.44 -3.19
N THR A 20 14.88 -6.80 -4.16
CA THR A 20 15.84 -5.89 -4.79
C THR A 20 15.22 -5.11 -5.94
N LEU A 21 15.71 -3.90 -6.16
CA LEU A 21 15.32 -3.08 -7.32
C LEU A 21 15.53 -3.82 -8.64
N ASP A 22 16.66 -4.53 -8.79
CA ASP A 22 16.96 -5.31 -10.00
C ASP A 22 15.88 -6.36 -10.30
N THR A 23 15.45 -7.13 -9.31
CA THR A 23 14.38 -8.11 -9.50
C THR A 23 13.06 -7.42 -9.83
N TYR A 24 12.69 -6.36 -9.09
CA TYR A 24 11.46 -5.63 -9.35
C TYR A 24 11.42 -5.04 -10.77
N THR A 25 12.50 -4.42 -11.22
CA THR A 25 12.62 -3.85 -12.57
C THR A 25 12.56 -4.92 -13.66
N ARG A 26 13.20 -6.08 -13.48
CA ARG A 26 13.10 -7.22 -14.40
C ARG A 26 11.67 -7.72 -14.57
N HIS A 27 10.84 -7.60 -13.56
CA HIS A 27 9.40 -7.91 -13.59
C HIS A 27 8.51 -6.73 -14.02
N GLY A 28 9.11 -5.68 -14.58
CA GLY A 28 8.38 -4.53 -15.12
C GLY A 28 8.03 -3.46 -14.10
N GLY A 29 8.67 -3.48 -12.93
CA GLY A 29 8.50 -2.46 -11.90
C GLY A 29 8.89 -1.06 -12.38
N TYR A 30 8.29 -0.05 -11.76
CA TYR A 30 8.37 1.38 -12.05
C TYR A 30 7.80 1.84 -13.39
N ARG A 31 7.30 0.92 -14.24
CA ARG A 31 6.58 1.27 -15.47
C ARG A 31 5.24 1.96 -15.19
N ALA A 32 4.60 1.60 -14.07
CA ALA A 32 3.37 2.27 -13.67
C ALA A 32 3.64 3.72 -13.23
N LEU A 33 4.79 3.97 -12.57
CA LEU A 33 5.23 5.32 -12.25
C LEU A 33 5.50 6.15 -13.52
N ASP A 34 6.24 5.60 -14.50
CA ASP A 34 6.47 6.26 -15.79
C ASP A 34 5.15 6.66 -16.46
N LYS A 35 4.19 5.73 -16.49
CA LYS A 35 2.86 6.00 -17.04
C LYS A 35 2.12 7.07 -16.26
N ALA A 36 2.14 7.00 -14.92
CA ALA A 36 1.45 7.94 -14.04
C ALA A 36 1.98 9.37 -14.17
N LEU A 37 3.30 9.53 -14.28
CA LEU A 37 3.93 10.85 -14.45
C LEU A 37 3.57 11.51 -15.80
N GLY A 38 3.12 10.73 -16.79
CA GLY A 38 2.55 11.25 -18.04
C GLY A 38 1.04 11.51 -18.00
N MET A 39 0.38 11.28 -16.87
CA MET A 39 -1.07 11.48 -16.70
C MET A 39 -1.36 12.74 -15.90
N GLU A 40 -2.55 13.30 -16.10
CA GLU A 40 -3.06 14.32 -15.20
C GLU A 40 -3.35 13.71 -13.80
N PRO A 41 -2.94 14.34 -12.69
CA PRO A 41 -3.19 13.84 -11.35
C PRO A 41 -4.64 13.45 -11.07
N ALA A 42 -5.58 14.23 -11.58
CA ALA A 42 -7.02 13.95 -11.45
C ALA A 42 -7.44 12.66 -12.16
N ALA A 43 -6.79 12.30 -13.27
CA ALA A 43 -7.06 11.05 -13.99
C ALA A 43 -6.58 9.81 -13.19
N ILE A 44 -5.47 9.94 -12.46
CA ILE A 44 -4.99 8.89 -11.56
C ILE A 44 -6.00 8.68 -10.42
N ILE A 45 -6.46 9.77 -9.79
CA ILE A 45 -7.49 9.70 -8.73
C ILE A 45 -8.77 9.05 -9.27
N ALA A 46 -9.20 9.43 -10.48
CA ALA A 46 -10.37 8.83 -11.12
C ALA A 46 -10.18 7.34 -11.37
N ALA A 47 -9.04 6.89 -11.92
CA ALA A 47 -8.74 5.48 -12.14
C ALA A 47 -8.80 4.65 -10.84
N VAL A 48 -8.20 5.15 -9.76
CA VAL A 48 -8.25 4.47 -8.45
C VAL A 48 -9.67 4.48 -7.86
N LYS A 49 -10.45 5.53 -8.09
CA LYS A 49 -11.85 5.60 -7.66
C LYS A 49 -12.73 4.63 -8.45
N ASP A 50 -12.58 4.61 -9.76
CA ASP A 50 -13.38 3.77 -10.67
C ASP A 50 -13.04 2.28 -10.52
N SER A 51 -11.78 1.95 -10.14
CA SER A 51 -11.40 0.58 -9.77
C SER A 51 -12.12 0.06 -8.54
N SER A 52 -12.78 0.93 -7.76
CA SER A 52 -13.45 0.59 -6.50
C SER A 52 -12.52 -0.06 -5.48
N LEU A 53 -11.21 0.21 -5.54
CA LEU A 53 -10.24 -0.29 -4.57
C LEU A 53 -10.66 0.12 -3.16
N ARG A 54 -11.08 -0.87 -2.36
CA ARG A 54 -11.34 -0.68 -0.93
C ARG A 54 -10.06 -0.71 -0.13
N GLY A 55 -9.98 0.15 0.88
CA GLY A 55 -8.88 0.15 1.85
C GLY A 55 -8.69 -1.22 2.50
N ARG A 56 -7.45 -1.70 2.53
CA ARG A 56 -7.04 -3.00 3.09
C ARG A 56 -6.63 -2.93 4.57
N GLY A 57 -6.86 -1.80 5.22
CA GLY A 57 -6.57 -1.61 6.64
C GLY A 57 -7.72 -2.00 7.61
N GLY A 58 -8.72 -2.74 7.12
CA GLY A 58 -9.84 -3.24 7.93
C GLY A 58 -11.16 -2.50 7.72
N ALA A 59 -11.17 -1.17 7.64
CA ALA A 59 -12.41 -0.38 7.50
C ALA A 59 -13.05 -0.45 6.09
N GLY A 60 -12.28 -0.82 5.07
CA GLY A 60 -12.80 -0.99 3.71
C GLY A 60 -13.28 0.30 3.03
N PHE A 61 -12.88 1.47 3.50
CA PHE A 61 -13.27 2.73 2.88
C PHE A 61 -12.59 2.87 1.50
N PRO A 62 -13.31 3.29 0.43
CA PRO A 62 -12.74 3.35 -0.91
C PRO A 62 -11.55 4.32 -1.01
N THR A 63 -10.41 3.83 -1.50
CA THR A 63 -9.13 4.57 -1.53
C THR A 63 -9.22 5.82 -2.39
N GLY A 64 -9.74 5.72 -3.62
CA GLY A 64 -9.87 6.87 -4.51
C GLY A 64 -10.87 7.93 -4.00
N MET A 65 -11.93 7.52 -3.30
CA MET A 65 -12.81 8.46 -2.60
C MET A 65 -12.08 9.21 -1.50
N LYS A 66 -11.25 8.51 -0.71
CA LYS A 66 -10.45 9.14 0.35
C LYS A 66 -9.54 10.24 -0.22
N TRP A 67 -8.92 9.99 -1.37
CA TRP A 67 -8.09 10.97 -2.06
C TRP A 67 -8.89 12.17 -2.56
N SER A 68 -10.10 11.94 -3.08
CA SER A 68 -10.96 13.01 -3.56
C SER A 68 -11.52 13.95 -2.46
N PHE A 69 -11.45 13.52 -1.20
CA PHE A 69 -11.87 14.30 -0.04
C PHE A 69 -10.76 15.18 0.57
N MET A 70 -9.55 15.12 0.01
CA MET A 70 -8.51 16.04 0.46
C MET A 70 -8.87 17.48 0.13
N ALA A 71 -8.61 18.38 1.08
CA ALA A 71 -8.84 19.81 0.88
C ALA A 71 -8.12 20.30 -0.40
N PRO A 72 -8.69 21.27 -1.15
CA PRO A 72 -8.03 21.84 -2.30
C PRO A 72 -6.62 22.36 -1.98
N PRO A 73 -5.69 22.38 -2.96
CA PRO A 73 -4.37 22.97 -2.77
C PRO A 73 -4.47 24.46 -2.40
N ASP A 74 -3.72 24.85 -1.36
CA ASP A 74 -3.63 26.24 -0.88
C ASP A 74 -2.19 26.79 -0.94
N GLY A 75 -1.31 26.09 -1.69
CA GLY A 75 0.12 26.41 -1.79
C GLY A 75 0.97 25.87 -0.63
N GLY A 76 0.35 25.31 0.41
CA GLY A 76 1.07 24.68 1.51
C GLY A 76 1.28 23.17 1.32
N PRO A 77 2.08 22.51 2.19
CA PRO A 77 2.39 21.11 2.07
C PRO A 77 1.14 20.22 2.25
N ARG A 78 1.16 19.10 1.57
CA ARG A 78 0.19 18.00 1.68
C ARG A 78 0.96 16.72 1.95
N TYR A 79 0.35 15.78 2.64
CA TYR A 79 1.05 14.55 3.05
C TYR A 79 0.30 13.29 2.65
N LEU A 80 1.09 12.30 2.25
CA LEU A 80 0.68 10.91 2.20
C LEU A 80 1.32 10.17 3.38
N VAL A 81 0.52 9.44 4.15
CA VAL A 81 1.03 8.58 5.21
C VAL A 81 0.58 7.14 4.93
N VAL A 82 1.55 6.27 4.74
CA VAL A 82 1.30 4.83 4.65
C VAL A 82 1.27 4.26 6.06
N ASN A 83 0.13 3.73 6.43
CA ASN A 83 -0.04 3.00 7.67
C ASN A 83 0.51 1.58 7.50
N ALA A 84 1.73 1.38 7.99
CA ALA A 84 2.43 0.10 8.06
C ALA A 84 2.51 -0.42 9.51
N ASP A 85 1.66 0.10 10.39
CA ASP A 85 1.47 -0.44 11.75
C ASP A 85 0.53 -1.65 11.70
N GLU A 86 1.06 -2.79 11.30
CA GLU A 86 0.34 -4.06 11.28
C GLU A 86 0.40 -4.70 12.67
N SER A 87 -0.48 -4.26 13.56
CA SER A 87 -0.49 -4.64 14.98
C SER A 87 -1.72 -5.48 15.37
N GLU A 88 -2.71 -5.66 14.50
CA GLU A 88 -3.89 -6.49 14.78
C GLU A 88 -3.48 -7.96 14.91
N PRO A 89 -3.77 -8.62 16.06
CA PRO A 89 -3.45 -10.03 16.24
C PRO A 89 -4.05 -10.93 15.15
N GLY A 90 -3.22 -11.80 14.58
CA GLY A 90 -3.61 -12.69 13.47
C GLY A 90 -3.48 -12.07 12.08
N THR A 91 -3.26 -10.77 11.96
CA THR A 91 -3.00 -10.12 10.67
C THR A 91 -1.52 -10.23 10.29
N CYS A 92 -1.23 -10.75 9.12
CA CYS A 92 0.13 -10.94 8.61
C CYS A 92 0.13 -10.91 7.07
N LYS A 93 0.03 -9.73 6.48
CA LYS A 93 0.00 -9.50 5.03
C LYS A 93 0.93 -8.36 4.59
N ASP A 94 0.96 -7.27 5.37
CA ASP A 94 1.76 -6.09 5.05
C ASP A 94 3.24 -6.30 5.34
N VAL A 95 3.57 -6.96 6.45
CA VAL A 95 4.95 -7.33 6.80
C VAL A 95 5.57 -8.26 5.75
N PRO A 96 4.95 -9.38 5.34
CA PRO A 96 5.47 -10.21 4.24
C PRO A 96 5.63 -9.44 2.92
N LEU A 97 4.66 -8.60 2.56
CA LEU A 97 4.71 -7.77 1.36
C LEU A 97 5.92 -6.82 1.38
N MET A 98 6.11 -6.07 2.48
CA MET A 98 7.25 -5.16 2.63
C MET A 98 8.60 -5.88 2.68
N MET A 99 8.63 -7.13 3.13
CA MET A 99 9.85 -7.94 3.13
C MET A 99 10.19 -8.51 1.76
N ALA A 100 9.20 -9.00 1.03
CA ALA A 100 9.41 -9.71 -0.23
C ALA A 100 9.36 -8.77 -1.46
N ASN A 101 8.55 -7.73 -1.44
CA ASN A 101 8.42 -6.78 -2.55
C ASN A 101 8.24 -5.33 -2.07
N PRO A 102 9.25 -4.73 -1.42
CA PRO A 102 9.16 -3.35 -0.92
C PRO A 102 9.01 -2.32 -2.05
N HIS A 103 9.54 -2.61 -3.25
CA HIS A 103 9.52 -1.66 -4.36
C HIS A 103 8.11 -1.44 -4.94
N VAL A 104 7.22 -2.43 -4.90
CA VAL A 104 5.82 -2.19 -5.32
C VAL A 104 5.12 -1.20 -4.39
N LEU A 105 5.45 -1.22 -3.10
CA LEU A 105 4.95 -0.22 -2.16
C LEU A 105 5.53 1.16 -2.47
N ILE A 106 6.84 1.28 -2.70
CA ILE A 106 7.51 2.55 -3.01
C ILE A 106 6.98 3.14 -4.31
N GLU A 107 6.80 2.34 -5.36
CA GLU A 107 6.18 2.79 -6.61
C GLU A 107 4.74 3.28 -6.37
N GLY A 108 3.95 2.53 -5.60
CA GLY A 108 2.61 2.93 -5.20
C GLY A 108 2.59 4.24 -4.40
N VAL A 109 3.56 4.45 -3.50
CA VAL A 109 3.72 5.71 -2.76
C VAL A 109 4.02 6.86 -3.71
N ALA A 110 4.96 6.70 -4.64
CA ALA A 110 5.32 7.73 -5.61
C ALA A 110 4.12 8.14 -6.48
N ILE A 111 3.40 7.16 -7.06
CA ILE A 111 2.19 7.41 -7.86
C ILE A 111 1.11 8.11 -7.05
N SER A 112 0.84 7.62 -5.83
CA SER A 112 -0.20 8.18 -4.96
C SER A 112 0.15 9.60 -4.52
N SER A 113 1.43 9.86 -4.20
CA SER A 113 1.92 11.19 -3.84
C SER A 113 1.75 12.18 -4.98
N PHE A 114 2.16 11.79 -6.18
CA PHE A 114 1.95 12.60 -7.39
C PHE A 114 0.47 12.90 -7.63
N ALA A 115 -0.40 11.89 -7.53
CA ALA A 115 -1.83 12.03 -7.75
C ALA A 115 -2.51 13.04 -6.81
N ILE A 116 -2.11 13.06 -5.51
CA ILE A 116 -2.72 13.94 -4.52
C ILE A 116 -1.93 15.24 -4.30
N GLY A 117 -0.89 15.51 -5.09
CA GLY A 117 -0.05 16.69 -4.96
C GLY A 117 0.75 16.72 -3.64
N CYS A 118 1.28 15.61 -3.24
CA CYS A 118 2.11 15.42 -2.05
C CYS A 118 3.58 15.28 -2.47
N GLU A 119 4.44 16.15 -1.99
CA GLU A 119 5.88 16.04 -2.24
C GLU A 119 6.61 15.19 -1.21
N HIS A 120 6.04 14.97 -0.03
CA HIS A 120 6.67 14.21 1.05
C HIS A 120 5.70 13.18 1.65
N ALA A 121 6.03 11.91 1.47
CA ALA A 121 5.29 10.79 2.03
C ALA A 121 6.03 10.16 3.22
N PHE A 122 5.26 9.59 4.14
CA PHE A 122 5.78 8.83 5.28
C PHE A 122 5.28 7.40 5.23
N ILE A 123 6.15 6.43 5.47
CA ILE A 123 5.78 5.04 5.75
C ILE A 123 5.97 4.84 7.26
N TYR A 124 4.86 4.79 7.99
CA TYR A 124 4.87 4.62 9.43
C TYR A 124 4.79 3.13 9.77
N LEU A 125 5.89 2.59 10.28
CA LEU A 125 6.05 1.18 10.60
C LEU A 125 6.00 0.96 12.12
N ARG A 126 5.40 -0.15 12.57
CA ARG A 126 5.49 -0.52 13.99
C ARG A 126 6.96 -0.79 14.39
N GLY A 127 7.35 -0.32 15.58
CA GLY A 127 8.74 -0.31 16.00
C GLY A 127 9.39 -1.67 16.24
N GLU A 128 8.58 -2.73 16.47
CA GLU A 128 9.06 -4.07 16.78
C GLU A 128 9.67 -4.80 15.58
N VAL A 129 9.29 -4.44 14.35
CA VAL A 129 9.73 -5.15 13.13
C VAL A 129 10.95 -4.48 12.51
N VAL A 130 12.05 -4.40 13.25
CA VAL A 130 13.30 -3.73 12.86
C VAL A 130 13.85 -4.28 11.54
N HIS A 131 13.66 -5.56 11.23
CA HIS A 131 14.10 -6.16 9.98
C HIS A 131 13.34 -5.61 8.77
N VAL A 132 12.04 -5.32 8.91
CA VAL A 132 11.24 -4.66 7.87
C VAL A 132 11.68 -3.19 7.70
N TYR A 133 11.93 -2.50 8.81
CA TYR A 133 12.44 -1.13 8.78
C TYR A 133 13.74 -1.02 7.95
N ARG A 134 14.71 -1.90 8.23
CA ARG A 134 15.98 -1.95 7.47
C ARG A 134 15.75 -2.30 6.00
N ARG A 135 14.81 -3.19 5.71
CA ARG A 135 14.43 -3.56 4.34
C ARG A 135 13.89 -2.37 3.56
N LEU A 136 12.95 -1.63 4.16
CA LEU A 136 12.37 -0.44 3.55
C LEU A 136 13.38 0.69 3.37
N LEU A 137 14.24 0.95 4.35
CA LEU A 137 15.30 1.94 4.21
C LEU A 137 16.17 1.66 2.99
N ARG A 138 16.62 0.41 2.84
CA ARG A 138 17.44 0.01 1.70
C ARG A 138 16.69 0.17 0.37
N ALA A 139 15.44 -0.25 0.30
CA ALA A 139 14.65 -0.11 -0.92
C ALA A 139 14.39 1.36 -1.28
N VAL A 140 14.17 2.22 -0.29
CA VAL A 140 14.06 3.68 -0.48
C VAL A 140 15.39 4.26 -1.00
N GLU A 141 16.53 3.85 -0.43
CA GLU A 141 17.87 4.25 -0.93
C GLU A 141 18.10 3.82 -2.39
N GLU A 142 17.73 2.58 -2.72
CA GLU A 142 17.80 2.05 -4.10
C GLU A 142 16.90 2.87 -5.06
N ALA A 143 15.69 3.25 -4.63
CA ALA A 143 14.77 4.06 -5.43
C ALA A 143 15.29 5.50 -5.65
N TYR A 144 15.88 6.13 -4.64
CA TYR A 144 16.55 7.43 -4.80
C TYR A 144 17.74 7.33 -5.76
N ALA A 145 18.59 6.32 -5.60
CA ALA A 145 19.78 6.12 -6.44
C ALA A 145 19.40 5.88 -7.92
N ALA A 146 18.25 5.29 -8.16
CA ALA A 146 17.73 5.05 -9.51
C ALA A 146 16.91 6.22 -10.08
N GLY A 147 16.70 7.30 -9.33
CA GLY A 147 15.93 8.48 -9.76
C GLY A 147 14.41 8.30 -9.74
N HIS A 148 13.91 7.24 -9.09
CA HIS A 148 12.46 7.03 -8.91
C HIS A 148 11.88 7.85 -7.75
N LEU A 149 12.73 8.41 -6.90
CA LEU A 149 12.42 9.34 -5.82
C LEU A 149 13.41 10.50 -5.86
N GLY A 150 13.06 11.63 -5.28
CA GLY A 150 13.88 12.84 -5.18
C GLY A 150 13.24 14.04 -5.86
N ASP A 151 14.09 14.98 -6.25
CA ASP A 151 13.70 16.16 -7.02
C ASP A 151 13.62 15.81 -8.51
N ASP A 152 12.67 16.44 -9.22
CA ASP A 152 12.52 16.32 -10.67
C ASP A 152 12.49 14.85 -11.17
N VAL A 153 11.68 14.03 -10.52
CA VAL A 153 11.61 12.59 -10.82
C VAL A 153 11.32 12.36 -12.31
N HIS A 154 12.20 11.61 -12.97
CA HIS A 154 12.16 11.30 -14.41
C HIS A 154 12.08 12.55 -15.32
N GLY A 155 12.55 13.73 -14.86
CA GLY A 155 12.55 14.96 -15.64
C GLY A 155 11.16 15.58 -15.85
N THR A 156 10.22 15.29 -14.97
CA THR A 156 8.82 15.72 -15.06
C THR A 156 8.48 16.95 -14.20
N GLY A 157 9.44 17.43 -13.39
CA GLY A 157 9.24 18.49 -12.41
C GLY A 157 8.56 18.01 -11.12
N ALA A 158 8.24 16.72 -10.99
CA ALA A 158 7.65 16.16 -9.78
C ALA A 158 8.71 15.93 -8.70
N ASN A 159 8.47 16.43 -7.49
CA ASN A 159 9.29 16.16 -6.31
C ASN A 159 8.58 15.09 -5.47
N LEU A 160 9.23 13.96 -5.26
CA LEU A 160 8.67 12.81 -4.56
C LEU A 160 9.67 12.30 -3.52
N HIS A 161 9.43 12.64 -2.25
CA HIS A 161 10.29 12.23 -1.14
C HIS A 161 9.58 11.24 -0.22
N VAL A 162 10.33 10.27 0.29
CA VAL A 162 9.80 9.24 1.19
C VAL A 162 10.66 9.14 2.45
N THR A 163 10.00 9.19 3.61
CA THR A 163 10.62 8.91 4.90
C THR A 163 10.01 7.66 5.52
N VAL A 164 10.84 6.69 5.89
CA VAL A 164 10.41 5.55 6.70
C VAL A 164 10.56 5.91 8.17
N HIS A 165 9.46 5.88 8.90
CA HIS A 165 9.39 6.19 10.33
C HIS A 165 9.12 4.93 11.15
N ALA A 166 9.96 4.65 12.15
CA ALA A 166 9.72 3.57 13.09
C ALA A 166 8.92 4.10 14.30
N GLY A 167 7.75 3.56 14.50
CA GLY A 167 6.92 3.83 15.68
C GLY A 167 7.53 3.28 16.96
N ALA A 168 6.89 3.57 18.09
CA ALA A 168 7.36 3.16 19.43
C ALA A 168 6.66 1.92 20.00
N GLY A 169 5.95 1.14 19.17
CA GLY A 169 5.36 -0.14 19.57
C GLY A 169 4.02 -0.03 20.29
N ALA A 170 3.13 0.84 19.83
CA ALA A 170 1.78 0.96 20.40
C ALA A 170 0.70 0.57 19.38
N TYR A 171 -0.12 -0.44 19.69
CA TYR A 171 -1.26 -0.89 18.86
C TYR A 171 -2.14 0.26 18.38
N ILE A 172 -2.43 1.22 19.29
CA ILE A 172 -3.31 2.36 18.98
C ILE A 172 -2.78 3.23 17.84
N CYS A 173 -1.49 3.19 17.53
CA CYS A 173 -0.90 3.92 16.41
C CYS A 173 -1.25 3.32 15.05
N GLY A 174 -1.95 2.18 14.99
CA GLY A 174 -2.67 1.71 13.80
C GLY A 174 -3.95 2.50 13.49
N GLU A 175 -4.54 3.22 14.45
CA GLU A 175 -5.61 4.20 14.19
C GLU A 175 -5.01 5.45 13.52
N GLU A 176 -5.65 5.92 12.43
CA GLU A 176 -5.05 6.93 11.55
C GLU A 176 -4.66 8.23 12.25
N THR A 177 -5.43 8.70 13.24
CA THR A 177 -5.13 9.96 13.92
C THR A 177 -4.15 9.81 15.08
N ALA A 178 -4.15 8.67 15.76
CA ALA A 178 -3.13 8.32 16.75
C ALA A 178 -1.76 8.13 16.09
N LEU A 179 -1.73 7.55 14.88
CA LEU A 179 -0.53 7.47 14.05
C LEU A 179 0.03 8.87 13.75
N LEU A 180 -0.83 9.81 13.37
CA LEU A 180 -0.41 11.18 13.07
C LEU A 180 0.17 11.87 14.31
N ASP A 181 -0.43 11.69 15.50
CA ASP A 181 0.13 12.23 16.74
C ASP A 181 1.50 11.65 17.06
N SER A 182 1.67 10.33 16.86
CA SER A 182 2.96 9.68 17.04
C SER A 182 4.01 10.18 16.06
N LEU A 183 3.65 10.36 14.79
CA LEU A 183 4.53 10.89 13.75
C LEU A 183 4.96 12.34 14.02
N GLU A 184 4.09 13.12 14.66
CA GLU A 184 4.38 14.48 15.14
C GLU A 184 5.22 14.52 16.45
N GLY A 185 5.66 13.36 16.96
CA GLY A 185 6.47 13.24 18.17
C GLY A 185 5.66 13.36 19.48
N ARG A 186 4.34 13.26 19.40
CA ARG A 186 3.46 13.23 20.56
C ARG A 186 3.11 11.80 20.95
N ARG A 187 2.53 11.61 22.12
CA ARG A 187 1.92 10.34 22.50
C ARG A 187 0.77 10.03 21.54
N GLY A 188 0.78 8.84 20.93
CA GLY A 188 -0.26 8.40 20.01
C GLY A 188 -1.61 8.31 20.69
N GLN A 189 -2.48 9.27 20.41
CA GLN A 189 -3.86 9.32 20.91
C GLN A 189 -4.79 9.68 19.77
N PRO A 190 -5.94 8.98 19.61
CA PRO A 190 -6.93 9.34 18.60
C PRO A 190 -7.42 10.79 18.76
N ARG A 191 -7.57 11.48 17.64
CA ARG A 191 -8.14 12.83 17.59
C ARG A 191 -9.65 12.77 17.38
N SER A 192 -10.36 13.74 17.93
CA SER A 192 -11.78 13.92 17.61
C SER A 192 -11.95 14.30 16.14
N LYS A 193 -12.96 13.74 15.49
CA LYS A 193 -13.36 14.09 14.12
C LYS A 193 -14.76 14.72 14.15
N PRO A 194 -15.06 15.79 13.39
CA PRO A 194 -14.17 16.57 12.53
C PRO A 194 -13.15 17.42 13.31
N PRO A 195 -12.03 17.90 12.66
CA PRO A 195 -11.72 17.72 11.24
C PRO A 195 -11.21 16.33 10.91
N PHE A 196 -11.46 15.87 9.68
CA PHE A 196 -10.87 14.65 9.15
C PHE A 196 -9.44 14.91 8.62
N PRO A 197 -8.54 13.90 8.60
CA PRO A 197 -7.15 14.08 8.15
C PRO A 197 -7.02 14.69 6.75
N GLY A 198 -7.95 14.41 5.83
CA GLY A 198 -7.98 15.02 4.49
C GLY A 198 -8.10 16.55 4.50
N VAL A 199 -8.56 17.13 5.61
CA VAL A 199 -8.64 18.59 5.83
C VAL A 199 -7.52 19.06 6.74
N ALA A 200 -7.31 18.41 7.89
CA ALA A 200 -6.30 18.78 8.87
C ALA A 200 -5.74 17.52 9.56
N GLY A 201 -4.71 16.95 9.00
CA GLY A 201 -4.01 15.74 9.46
C GLY A 201 -2.63 16.05 10.06
N LEU A 202 -1.57 15.54 9.44
CA LEU A 202 -0.18 15.71 9.86
C LEU A 202 0.19 17.20 9.84
N TYR A 203 0.70 17.70 10.97
CA TYR A 203 1.04 19.12 11.17
C TYR A 203 -0.11 20.08 10.80
N ALA A 204 -1.36 19.66 11.08
CA ALA A 204 -2.58 20.37 10.70
C ALA A 204 -2.74 20.62 9.19
N ARG A 205 -2.08 19.84 8.34
CA ARG A 205 -2.13 19.95 6.88
C ARG A 205 -2.96 18.81 6.26
N PRO A 206 -3.50 19.00 5.04
CA PRO A 206 -4.24 17.95 4.34
C PRO A 206 -3.39 16.68 4.21
N THR A 207 -3.92 15.55 4.70
CA THR A 207 -3.19 14.29 4.78
C THR A 207 -4.08 13.13 4.37
N SER A 208 -3.58 12.26 3.47
CA SER A 208 -4.22 10.98 3.19
C SER A 208 -3.47 9.86 3.91
N VAL A 209 -4.17 9.11 4.75
CA VAL A 209 -3.61 7.93 5.44
C VAL A 209 -4.15 6.67 4.77
N ASN A 210 -3.27 5.78 4.28
CA ASN A 210 -3.66 4.57 3.56
C ASN A 210 -2.84 3.36 4.06
N ASN A 211 -3.43 2.17 4.01
CA ASN A 211 -2.75 0.92 4.35
C ASN A 211 -1.74 0.52 3.25
N VAL A 212 -0.71 -0.25 3.63
CA VAL A 212 0.35 -0.77 2.74
C VAL A 212 -0.19 -1.48 1.51
N GLU A 213 -1.04 -2.49 1.68
CA GLU A 213 -1.56 -3.30 0.57
C GLU A 213 -2.45 -2.47 -0.36
N SER A 214 -3.17 -1.47 0.16
CA SER A 214 -3.94 -0.55 -0.67
C SER A 214 -3.04 0.27 -1.61
N ILE A 215 -1.95 0.80 -1.08
CA ILE A 215 -0.99 1.59 -1.87
C ILE A 215 -0.23 0.70 -2.85
N ALA A 216 0.18 -0.51 -2.43
CA ALA A 216 0.85 -1.47 -3.29
C ALA A 216 -0.03 -1.98 -4.45
N SER A 217 -1.35 -1.86 -4.35
CA SER A 217 -2.27 -2.21 -5.44
C SER A 217 -2.39 -1.14 -6.54
N VAL A 218 -1.97 0.09 -6.25
CA VAL A 218 -2.11 1.23 -7.19
C VAL A 218 -1.30 1.03 -8.48
N PRO A 219 -0.03 0.59 -8.45
CA PRO A 219 0.74 0.37 -9.67
C PRO A 219 0.04 -0.53 -10.68
N GLY A 220 -0.52 -1.66 -10.23
CA GLY A 220 -1.27 -2.57 -11.09
C GLY A 220 -2.50 -1.92 -11.73
N ILE A 221 -3.26 -1.12 -10.97
CA ILE A 221 -4.43 -0.40 -11.49
C ILE A 221 -4.03 0.60 -12.58
N ILE A 222 -2.93 1.34 -12.38
CA ILE A 222 -2.46 2.32 -13.35
C ILE A 222 -1.89 1.65 -14.59
N LEU A 223 -1.13 0.55 -14.43
CA LEU A 223 -0.48 -0.12 -15.55
C LEU A 223 -1.49 -0.88 -16.42
N GLU A 224 -2.31 -1.73 -15.80
CA GLU A 224 -3.21 -2.68 -16.48
C GLU A 224 -4.61 -2.08 -16.73
N GLY A 225 -5.00 -1.06 -15.98
CA GLY A 225 -6.28 -0.36 -16.13
C GLY A 225 -7.38 -0.79 -15.17
N VAL A 226 -8.45 -0.01 -15.18
CA VAL A 226 -9.62 -0.18 -14.28
C VAL A 226 -10.32 -1.51 -14.53
N ASP A 227 -10.58 -1.84 -15.80
CA ASP A 227 -11.31 -3.05 -16.19
C ASP A 227 -10.58 -4.33 -15.76
N TRP A 228 -9.24 -4.32 -15.82
CA TRP A 228 -8.45 -5.42 -15.31
C TRP A 228 -8.68 -5.65 -13.81
N PHE A 229 -8.66 -4.58 -13.01
CA PHE A 229 -8.84 -4.69 -11.57
C PHE A 229 -10.28 -5.08 -11.20
N THR A 230 -11.27 -4.46 -11.85
CA THR A 230 -12.70 -4.75 -11.61
C THR A 230 -13.13 -6.10 -12.16
N GLY A 231 -12.38 -6.67 -13.10
CA GLY A 231 -12.56 -8.05 -13.58
C GLY A 231 -12.24 -9.11 -12.53
N MET A 232 -11.62 -8.73 -11.40
CA MET A 232 -11.34 -9.60 -10.25
C MET A 232 -12.28 -9.27 -9.09
N GLY A 233 -12.57 -10.27 -8.26
CA GLY A 233 -13.37 -10.08 -7.05
C GLY A 233 -14.86 -10.18 -7.28
N THR A 234 -15.63 -9.40 -6.53
CA THR A 234 -17.08 -9.33 -6.64
C THR A 234 -17.52 -7.93 -7.05
N GLU A 235 -18.77 -7.78 -7.50
CA GLU A 235 -19.34 -6.49 -7.90
C GLU A 235 -19.13 -5.37 -6.85
N LYS A 236 -19.24 -5.70 -5.55
CA LYS A 236 -19.13 -4.73 -4.46
C LYS A 236 -17.76 -4.73 -3.79
N SER A 237 -16.88 -5.68 -4.12
CA SER A 237 -15.52 -5.80 -3.58
C SER A 237 -14.61 -6.30 -4.68
N THR A 238 -14.17 -5.38 -5.50
CA THR A 238 -13.31 -5.62 -6.67
C THR A 238 -11.86 -5.88 -6.29
N GLY A 239 -11.14 -6.50 -7.21
CA GLY A 239 -9.72 -6.76 -7.07
C GLY A 239 -9.42 -8.02 -6.25
N PHE A 240 -8.28 -8.01 -5.63
CA PHE A 240 -7.69 -9.13 -4.91
C PHE A 240 -7.24 -8.72 -3.51
N GLY A 241 -6.80 -9.68 -2.72
CA GLY A 241 -6.20 -9.46 -1.40
C GLY A 241 -5.26 -10.58 -1.01
N ILE A 242 -4.41 -10.32 -0.03
CA ILE A 242 -3.51 -11.30 0.58
C ILE A 242 -4.21 -11.88 1.81
N PHE A 243 -4.43 -13.18 1.81
CA PHE A 243 -5.05 -13.94 2.89
C PHE A 243 -3.99 -14.72 3.66
N SER A 244 -3.97 -14.60 4.99
CA SER A 244 -3.07 -15.38 5.84
C SER A 244 -3.82 -16.58 6.42
N LEU A 245 -3.33 -17.77 6.14
CA LEU A 245 -3.87 -19.01 6.69
C LEU A 245 -2.88 -19.64 7.67
N SER A 246 -3.39 -20.08 8.80
CA SER A 246 -2.62 -20.78 9.83
C SER A 246 -3.45 -21.85 10.52
N GLY A 247 -2.85 -22.60 11.45
CA GLY A 247 -3.51 -23.65 12.19
C GLY A 247 -3.45 -25.02 11.50
N HIS A 248 -4.58 -25.72 11.42
CA HIS A 248 -4.68 -27.11 10.93
C HIS A 248 -4.70 -27.25 9.41
N VAL A 249 -3.91 -26.42 8.71
CA VAL A 249 -3.71 -26.51 7.25
C VAL A 249 -2.36 -27.14 6.93
N LYS A 250 -2.25 -27.79 5.77
CA LYS A 250 -1.01 -28.47 5.36
C LYS A 250 0.13 -27.48 5.13
N ASN A 251 -0.15 -26.39 4.42
CA ASN A 251 0.82 -25.36 4.07
C ASN A 251 0.33 -24.00 4.61
N PRO A 252 0.63 -23.65 5.87
CA PRO A 252 0.32 -22.33 6.39
C PRO A 252 1.15 -21.25 5.66
N GLY A 253 0.55 -20.10 5.41
CA GLY A 253 1.24 -19.02 4.70
C GLY A 253 0.30 -17.91 4.23
N GLN A 254 0.81 -17.06 3.36
CA GLN A 254 0.06 -16.00 2.70
C GLN A 254 -0.35 -16.46 1.29
N PHE A 255 -1.61 -16.24 0.96
CA PHE A 255 -2.20 -16.60 -0.32
C PHE A 255 -2.87 -15.38 -0.93
N GLU A 256 -2.46 -15.02 -2.13
CA GLU A 256 -3.10 -13.94 -2.87
C GLU A 256 -4.19 -14.51 -3.77
N ALA A 257 -5.39 -13.94 -3.64
CA ALA A 257 -6.54 -14.40 -4.42
C ALA A 257 -7.52 -13.26 -4.69
N PRO A 258 -8.37 -13.36 -5.73
CA PRO A 258 -9.47 -12.43 -5.93
C PRO A 258 -10.42 -12.39 -4.72
N LEU A 259 -10.94 -11.20 -4.40
CA LEU A 259 -11.94 -11.07 -3.34
C LEU A 259 -13.20 -11.86 -3.72
N GLY A 260 -13.83 -12.49 -2.72
CA GLY A 260 -14.96 -13.40 -2.95
C GLY A 260 -14.57 -14.86 -3.15
N ILE A 261 -13.25 -15.17 -3.10
CA ILE A 261 -12.79 -16.56 -2.99
C ILE A 261 -13.49 -17.25 -1.82
N THR A 262 -13.92 -18.48 -2.00
CA THR A 262 -14.55 -19.25 -0.92
C THR A 262 -13.50 -19.78 0.05
N MET A 263 -13.90 -20.01 1.31
CA MET A 263 -13.02 -20.64 2.30
C MET A 263 -12.51 -22.01 1.83
N ARG A 264 -13.32 -22.77 1.08
CA ARG A 264 -12.93 -24.07 0.52
C ARG A 264 -11.77 -23.91 -0.48
N GLU A 265 -11.90 -23.03 -1.45
CA GLU A 265 -10.86 -22.76 -2.44
C GLU A 265 -9.58 -22.26 -1.76
N LEU A 266 -9.71 -21.39 -0.76
CA LEU A 266 -8.56 -20.87 -0.02
C LEU A 266 -7.84 -21.96 0.76
N LEU A 267 -8.58 -22.92 1.37
CA LEU A 267 -8.01 -24.10 2.01
C LEU A 267 -7.34 -25.03 0.99
N GLU A 268 -7.91 -25.18 -0.20
CA GLU A 268 -7.31 -25.97 -1.28
C GLU A 268 -5.98 -25.38 -1.73
N MET A 269 -5.84 -24.05 -1.84
CA MET A 269 -4.56 -23.37 -2.09
C MET A 269 -3.51 -23.71 -1.03
N ALA A 270 -3.92 -23.87 0.22
CA ALA A 270 -3.06 -24.30 1.34
C ALA A 270 -2.82 -25.82 1.39
N GLY A 271 -3.24 -26.57 0.35
CA GLY A 271 -3.08 -28.03 0.27
C GLY A 271 -4.10 -28.83 1.11
N GLY A 272 -5.12 -28.17 1.63
CA GLY A 272 -6.18 -28.77 2.47
C GLY A 272 -5.81 -28.83 3.95
N MET A 273 -6.69 -29.50 4.71
CA MET A 273 -6.49 -29.74 6.14
C MET A 273 -5.39 -30.79 6.37
N ARG A 274 -4.69 -30.72 7.53
CA ARG A 274 -3.66 -31.73 7.90
C ARG A 274 -4.26 -33.09 8.16
N ASP A 275 -5.29 -33.12 8.99
CA ASP A 275 -6.00 -34.33 9.41
C ASP A 275 -7.49 -34.08 9.10
N PRO A 276 -7.98 -34.54 7.94
CA PRO A 276 -9.34 -34.23 7.49
C PRO A 276 -10.43 -35.01 8.21
N ASP A 277 -10.08 -35.98 9.08
CA ASP A 277 -11.02 -36.86 9.81
C ASP A 277 -11.39 -36.32 11.19
#